data_057553bac8225bde3e00b9e824b0df11
#
_entry.id   057553bac8225bde3e00b9e824b0df11
#
_cell.length_a   1.000
_cell.length_b   1.000
_cell.length_c   1.000
_cell.angle_alpha   90.00
_cell.angle_beta   90.00
_cell.angle_gamma   90.00
#
_symmetry.space_group_name_H-M   'P 1'
#
loop_
_entity.id
_entity.type
_entity.pdbx_description
1 polymer ?
#
loop_
_entity_poly.entity_id
_entity_poly.type
_entity_poly.pdbx_seq_one_letter_code
_entity_poly.pdbx_strand_id
1 'polypeptide(L)'
;MRLMKHAFRPVALSLALLVIPAFGEDQPLATVNGDPIFESDLEVSAQWRKLEQQMHGLRSQALGSAIAAKLLEDEAKRREMTVQEFVEVEVEPKIGSPTNKEVSDFYNEQKDKIGKPLKEVRDEIARVLRQQKATAHLNELVAALRTGSEIEIHLDPPRLPVELAEARQRGPADAPVTIVEFSDFQCPFCRKVQPVLSELREEYQDRVRWVFKDLPLTDIHPEAVRAAQAARCAGEQDKFWEYRAKLFEQDLFTDATYTEVAEVTEVDPEPLMECLNSGKYQRPVAIEALEARNLGIEGTPAILVNGILLTGARAIESYRSIIEQELESSANP
;
A
#
# COMPACT_ATOMS: atom_id res chain seq x y z
N MET A 1 76.03 15.04 39.19
CA MET A 1 74.88 15.71 38.54
C MET A 1 74.36 14.85 37.41
N ARG A 2 73.35 13.99 37.71
CA ARG A 2 72.81 13.00 36.75
C ARG A 2 71.48 13.53 36.23
N LEU A 3 71.37 13.76 34.91
CA LEU A 3 70.15 14.09 34.18
C LEU A 3 69.34 12.83 33.97
N MET A 4 68.15 12.77 34.58
CA MET A 4 67.13 11.74 34.26
C MET A 4 66.38 12.15 33.00
N LYS A 5 66.51 11.34 31.96
CA LYS A 5 65.67 11.43 30.73
C LYS A 5 64.35 10.70 31.00
N HIS A 6 63.26 11.44 31.05
CA HIS A 6 61.92 10.87 31.05
C HIS A 6 61.50 10.54 29.60
N ALA A 7 61.36 9.24 29.34
CA ALA A 7 60.85 8.74 28.06
C ALA A 7 59.30 8.81 28.11
N PHE A 8 58.71 9.62 27.24
CA PHE A 8 57.27 9.60 26.95
C PHE A 8 56.92 8.33 26.14
N ARG A 9 56.11 7.46 26.71
CA ARG A 9 55.48 6.35 26.00
C ARG A 9 54.18 6.88 25.37
N PRO A 10 53.92 6.70 24.07
CA PRO A 10 52.62 7.01 23.49
C PRO A 10 51.60 5.95 23.92
N VAL A 11 50.54 6.39 24.53
CA VAL A 11 49.33 5.58 24.79
C VAL A 11 48.61 5.43 23.45
N ALA A 12 48.67 4.24 22.89
CA ALA A 12 47.85 3.89 21.74
C ALA A 12 46.39 3.79 22.18
N LEU A 13 45.58 4.75 21.77
CA LEU A 13 44.12 4.72 21.93
C LEU A 13 43.57 3.74 20.90
N SER A 14 43.33 2.50 21.32
CA SER A 14 42.62 1.50 20.50
C SER A 14 41.18 1.95 20.42
N LEU A 15 40.79 2.50 19.27
CA LEU A 15 39.40 2.73 18.88
C LEU A 15 38.77 1.33 18.63
N ALA A 16 38.15 0.81 19.67
CA ALA A 16 37.28 -0.37 19.47
C ALA A 16 36.06 0.10 18.64
N LEU A 17 36.08 -0.23 17.35
CA LEU A 17 34.87 -0.19 16.54
C LEU A 17 33.88 -1.18 17.18
N LEU A 18 32.89 -0.65 17.87
CA LEU A 18 31.69 -1.37 18.20
C LEU A 18 31.01 -1.74 16.88
N VAL A 19 31.32 -2.91 16.37
CA VAL A 19 30.49 -3.58 15.34
C VAL A 19 29.19 -3.87 16.05
N ILE A 20 28.16 -3.04 15.81
CA ILE A 20 26.79 -3.37 16.14
C ILE A 20 26.45 -4.54 15.19
N PRO A 21 26.24 -5.77 15.72
CA PRO A 21 25.80 -6.86 14.84
C PRO A 21 24.49 -6.44 14.20
N ALA A 22 24.38 -6.58 12.89
CA ALA A 22 23.10 -6.58 12.20
C ALA A 22 22.22 -7.60 12.95
N PHE A 23 21.03 -7.20 13.38
CA PHE A 23 20.05 -8.09 13.95
C PHE A 23 19.70 -9.13 12.88
N GLY A 24 20.35 -10.29 12.91
CA GLY A 24 19.98 -11.45 12.11
C GLY A 24 18.73 -12.08 12.73
N GLU A 25 17.81 -12.54 11.88
CA GLU A 25 16.55 -13.19 12.25
C GLU A 25 16.72 -14.45 13.16
N ASP A 26 17.94 -14.91 13.40
CA ASP A 26 18.25 -16.16 14.12
C ASP A 26 18.70 -15.98 15.57
N GLN A 27 18.68 -14.78 16.17
CA GLN A 27 19.07 -14.62 17.58
C GLN A 27 17.84 -14.63 18.49
N PRO A 28 17.82 -15.46 19.55
CA PRO A 28 16.72 -15.48 20.50
C PRO A 28 16.66 -14.15 21.29
N LEU A 29 15.45 -13.60 21.41
CA LEU A 29 15.16 -12.41 22.21
C LEU A 29 15.36 -12.63 23.70
N ALA A 30 15.08 -13.87 24.17
CA ALA A 30 15.23 -14.31 25.54
C ALA A 30 15.46 -15.82 25.60
N THR A 31 15.86 -16.30 26.80
CA THR A 31 15.93 -17.72 27.09
C THR A 31 15.29 -17.98 28.45
N VAL A 32 14.35 -18.92 28.52
CA VAL A 32 13.66 -19.32 29.75
C VAL A 32 13.99 -20.78 30.05
N ASN A 33 14.68 -21.06 31.13
CA ASN A 33 15.13 -22.40 31.55
C ASN A 33 15.93 -23.14 30.44
N GLY A 34 16.61 -22.42 29.55
CA GLY A 34 17.37 -22.99 28.43
C GLY A 34 16.60 -22.98 27.10
N ASP A 35 15.30 -22.79 27.09
CA ASP A 35 14.49 -22.71 25.88
C ASP A 35 14.51 -21.31 25.30
N PRO A 36 14.91 -21.09 24.03
CA PRO A 36 14.96 -19.79 23.40
C PRO A 36 13.56 -19.27 23.04
N ILE A 37 13.38 -17.96 23.11
CA ILE A 37 12.21 -17.21 22.62
C ILE A 37 12.69 -16.33 21.47
N PHE A 38 12.09 -16.49 20.31
CA PHE A 38 12.40 -15.74 19.10
C PHE A 38 11.35 -14.68 18.82
N GLU A 39 11.63 -13.78 17.85
CA GLU A 39 10.66 -12.79 17.37
C GLU A 39 9.37 -13.47 16.86
N SER A 40 9.50 -14.63 16.21
CA SER A 40 8.37 -15.43 15.72
C SER A 40 7.43 -15.96 16.82
N ASP A 41 7.91 -16.04 18.06
CA ASP A 41 7.13 -16.51 19.21
C ASP A 41 6.31 -15.39 19.87
N LEU A 42 6.53 -14.14 19.44
CA LEU A 42 5.80 -13.00 19.98
C LEU A 42 4.38 -12.94 19.42
N GLU A 43 3.42 -12.75 20.31
CA GLU A 43 2.04 -12.43 19.92
C GLU A 43 1.98 -10.98 19.42
N VAL A 44 2.14 -10.80 18.12
CA VAL A 44 2.19 -9.46 17.49
C VAL A 44 0.79 -8.87 17.43
N SER A 45 0.55 -7.81 18.20
CA SER A 45 -0.74 -7.11 18.21
C SER A 45 -1.01 -6.35 16.90
N ALA A 46 -2.31 -6.07 16.61
CA ALA A 46 -2.70 -5.21 15.50
C ALA A 46 -2.00 -3.84 15.53
N GLN A 47 -1.77 -3.29 16.72
CA GLN A 47 -1.07 -2.02 16.89
C GLN A 47 0.41 -2.12 16.49
N TRP A 48 1.09 -3.22 16.81
CA TRP A 48 2.46 -3.48 16.39
C TRP A 48 2.55 -3.53 14.85
N ARG A 49 1.71 -4.34 14.21
CA ARG A 49 1.66 -4.43 12.74
C ARG A 49 1.44 -3.08 12.07
N LYS A 50 0.54 -2.27 12.64
CA LYS A 50 0.30 -0.91 12.15
C LYS A 50 1.53 -0.01 12.27
N LEU A 51 2.26 -0.10 13.38
CA LEU A 51 3.52 0.64 13.57
C LEU A 51 4.60 0.18 12.58
N GLU A 52 4.75 -1.11 12.35
CA GLU A 52 5.69 -1.64 11.34
C GLU A 52 5.39 -1.10 9.95
N GLN A 53 4.12 -1.11 9.53
CA GLN A 53 3.70 -0.53 8.27
C GLN A 53 4.00 0.98 8.20
N GLN A 54 3.73 1.73 9.26
CA GLN A 54 4.04 3.16 9.33
C GLN A 54 5.55 3.41 9.25
N MET A 55 6.35 2.66 10.00
CA MET A 55 7.81 2.74 9.97
C MET A 55 8.36 2.39 8.59
N HIS A 56 7.86 1.32 7.96
CA HIS A 56 8.24 0.97 6.60
C HIS A 56 7.89 2.10 5.61
N GLY A 57 6.70 2.70 5.70
CA GLY A 57 6.30 3.84 4.89
C GLY A 57 7.25 5.04 5.02
N LEU A 58 7.62 5.39 6.25
CA LEU A 58 8.60 6.46 6.51
C LEU A 58 10.00 6.12 5.96
N ARG A 59 10.45 4.87 6.13
CA ARG A 59 11.75 4.41 5.58
C ARG A 59 11.73 4.43 4.06
N SER A 60 10.66 3.98 3.41
CA SER A 60 10.50 4.01 1.95
C SER A 60 10.51 5.43 1.41
N GLN A 61 9.84 6.37 2.09
CA GLN A 61 9.87 7.80 1.72
C GLN A 61 11.27 8.39 1.86
N ALA A 62 11.95 8.14 2.97
CA ALA A 62 13.33 8.59 3.19
C ALA A 62 14.30 8.00 2.16
N LEU A 63 14.17 6.69 1.86
CA LEU A 63 14.95 6.02 0.83
C LEU A 63 14.68 6.62 -0.55
N GLY A 64 13.42 6.87 -0.91
CA GLY A 64 13.06 7.53 -2.17
C GLY A 64 13.70 8.90 -2.33
N SER A 65 13.76 9.68 -1.23
CA SER A 65 14.44 10.98 -1.20
C SER A 65 15.96 10.84 -1.34
N ALA A 66 16.57 9.85 -0.68
CA ALA A 66 18.01 9.58 -0.76
C ALA A 66 18.42 9.13 -2.19
N ILE A 67 17.62 8.27 -2.81
CA ILE A 67 17.82 7.85 -4.21
C ILE A 67 17.75 9.06 -5.14
N ALA A 68 16.73 9.92 -4.99
CA ALA A 68 16.60 11.14 -5.80
C ALA A 68 17.80 12.06 -5.65
N ALA A 69 18.25 12.29 -4.41
CA ALA A 69 19.45 13.10 -4.14
C ALA A 69 20.69 12.51 -4.79
N LYS A 70 20.87 11.17 -4.70
CA LYS A 70 22.01 10.46 -5.29
C LYS A 70 22.02 10.57 -6.83
N LEU A 71 20.87 10.40 -7.46
CA LEU A 71 20.74 10.51 -8.92
C LEU A 71 21.06 11.94 -9.41
N LEU A 72 20.60 12.96 -8.68
CA LEU A 72 20.92 14.36 -9.01
C LEU A 72 22.41 14.64 -8.80
N GLU A 73 23.02 14.11 -7.74
CA GLU A 73 24.47 14.26 -7.48
C GLU A 73 25.32 13.61 -8.58
N ASP A 74 25.00 12.36 -8.95
CA ASP A 74 25.76 11.63 -9.97
C ASP A 74 25.64 12.29 -11.34
N GLU A 75 24.46 12.78 -11.72
CA GLU A 75 24.26 13.48 -12.98
C GLU A 75 24.94 14.87 -13.00
N ALA A 76 24.86 15.63 -11.91
CA ALA A 76 25.55 16.90 -11.75
C ALA A 76 27.08 16.70 -11.85
N LYS A 77 27.62 15.68 -11.17
CA LYS A 77 29.04 15.33 -11.26
C LYS A 77 29.45 14.92 -12.68
N ARG A 78 28.62 14.16 -13.39
CA ARG A 78 28.86 13.79 -14.78
C ARG A 78 28.96 15.00 -15.71
N ARG A 79 28.24 16.09 -15.39
CA ARG A 79 28.25 17.35 -16.11
C ARG A 79 29.23 18.38 -15.57
N GLU A 80 30.06 18.01 -14.60
CA GLU A 80 31.04 18.90 -13.94
C GLU A 80 30.38 20.14 -13.28
N MET A 81 29.21 19.94 -12.67
CA MET A 81 28.41 20.97 -12.02
C MET A 81 28.12 20.63 -10.57
N THR A 82 27.75 21.60 -9.77
CA THR A 82 27.09 21.36 -8.48
C THR A 82 25.63 20.94 -8.70
N VAL A 83 25.03 20.24 -7.74
CA VAL A 83 23.61 19.87 -7.81
C VAL A 83 22.73 21.10 -7.97
N GLN A 84 23.07 22.21 -7.31
CA GLN A 84 22.31 23.45 -7.41
C GLN A 84 22.35 24.01 -8.83
N GLU A 85 23.53 24.13 -9.44
CA GLU A 85 23.70 24.59 -10.82
C GLU A 85 22.97 23.68 -11.80
N PHE A 86 23.06 22.36 -11.61
CA PHE A 86 22.37 21.39 -12.45
C PHE A 86 20.83 21.58 -12.40
N VAL A 87 20.26 21.69 -11.19
CA VAL A 87 18.83 21.91 -11.02
C VAL A 87 18.40 23.27 -11.58
N GLU A 88 19.19 24.34 -11.37
CA GLU A 88 18.91 25.65 -11.94
C GLU A 88 18.89 25.61 -13.48
N VAL A 89 19.83 24.93 -14.13
CA VAL A 89 19.90 24.80 -15.60
C VAL A 89 18.75 23.96 -16.16
N GLU A 90 18.37 22.88 -15.51
CA GLU A 90 17.36 21.95 -16.02
C GLU A 90 15.93 22.34 -15.69
N VAL A 91 15.69 23.00 -14.55
CA VAL A 91 14.36 23.29 -14.03
C VAL A 91 13.95 24.74 -14.28
N GLU A 92 14.80 25.73 -13.96
CA GLU A 92 14.44 27.13 -14.05
C GLU A 92 13.91 27.57 -15.44
N PRO A 93 14.50 27.16 -16.60
CA PRO A 93 13.98 27.54 -17.91
C PRO A 93 12.58 26.99 -18.22
N LYS A 94 12.16 25.91 -17.52
CA LYS A 94 10.88 25.23 -17.74
C LYS A 94 9.74 25.75 -16.86
N ILE A 95 10.06 26.44 -15.76
CA ILE A 95 9.05 26.85 -14.77
C ILE A 95 8.15 27.97 -15.32
N GLY A 96 8.72 28.95 -15.99
CA GLY A 96 7.99 30.16 -16.42
C GLY A 96 7.33 30.90 -15.25
N SER A 97 6.96 32.16 -15.48
CA SER A 97 6.17 32.90 -14.50
C SER A 97 4.70 32.45 -14.54
N PRO A 98 4.04 32.26 -13.40
CA PRO A 98 2.61 32.00 -13.39
C PRO A 98 1.83 33.08 -14.10
N THR A 99 0.91 32.70 -14.97
CA THR A 99 0.04 33.66 -15.71
C THR A 99 -1.01 34.26 -14.78
N ASN A 100 -1.56 35.37 -15.18
CA ASN A 100 -2.66 36.00 -14.46
C ASN A 100 -3.87 35.09 -14.33
N LYS A 101 -4.11 34.24 -15.33
CA LYS A 101 -5.19 33.24 -15.30
C LYS A 101 -4.95 32.18 -14.23
N GLU A 102 -3.77 31.59 -14.18
CA GLU A 102 -3.42 30.59 -13.16
C GLU A 102 -3.55 31.15 -11.74
N VAL A 103 -3.09 32.40 -11.52
CA VAL A 103 -3.22 33.04 -10.21
C VAL A 103 -4.69 33.29 -9.86
N SER A 104 -5.52 33.68 -10.82
CA SER A 104 -6.95 33.90 -10.59
C SER A 104 -7.70 32.60 -10.37
N ASP A 105 -7.39 31.53 -11.12
CA ASP A 105 -7.99 30.23 -10.99
C ASP A 105 -7.70 29.63 -9.61
N PHE A 106 -6.42 29.64 -9.20
CA PHE A 106 -6.00 29.18 -7.86
C PHE A 106 -6.72 29.95 -6.74
N TYR A 107 -6.81 31.28 -6.87
CA TYR A 107 -7.52 32.09 -5.89
C TYR A 107 -9.00 31.72 -5.82
N ASN A 108 -9.67 31.55 -6.96
CA ASN A 108 -11.10 31.23 -7.00
C ASN A 108 -11.40 29.86 -6.37
N GLU A 109 -10.51 28.87 -6.54
CA GLU A 109 -10.62 27.55 -5.91
C GLU A 109 -10.40 27.58 -4.40
N GLN A 110 -9.56 28.48 -3.90
CA GLN A 110 -9.12 28.52 -2.50
C GLN A 110 -9.64 29.75 -1.72
N LYS A 111 -10.46 30.63 -2.33
CA LYS A 111 -10.85 31.94 -1.77
C LYS A 111 -11.46 31.86 -0.37
N ASP A 112 -12.25 30.81 -0.12
CA ASP A 112 -12.93 30.62 1.16
C ASP A 112 -11.94 30.29 2.30
N LYS A 113 -10.81 29.66 1.97
CA LYS A 113 -9.72 29.37 2.91
C LYS A 113 -8.74 30.53 3.05
N ILE A 114 -8.53 31.27 1.98
CA ILE A 114 -7.61 32.41 1.95
C ILE A 114 -8.18 33.58 2.76
N GLY A 115 -9.47 33.87 2.65
CA GLY A 115 -10.14 34.89 3.46
C GLY A 115 -9.67 36.35 3.22
N LYS A 116 -8.84 36.59 2.20
CA LYS A 116 -8.31 37.93 1.84
C LYS A 116 -8.56 38.21 0.36
N PRO A 117 -8.70 39.53 -0.05
CA PRO A 117 -8.85 39.88 -1.42
C PRO A 117 -7.64 39.49 -2.29
N LEU A 118 -7.88 39.05 -3.52
CA LEU A 118 -6.83 38.63 -4.48
C LEU A 118 -5.69 39.63 -4.56
N LYS A 119 -6.00 40.93 -4.54
CA LYS A 119 -4.99 42.01 -4.66
C LYS A 119 -3.92 41.94 -3.56
N GLU A 120 -4.28 41.46 -2.35
CA GLU A 120 -3.36 41.39 -1.21
C GLU A 120 -2.50 40.11 -1.21
N VAL A 121 -2.97 39.04 -1.87
CA VAL A 121 -2.32 37.72 -1.84
C VAL A 121 -1.74 37.30 -3.19
N ARG A 122 -1.86 38.15 -4.23
CA ARG A 122 -1.47 37.84 -5.60
C ARG A 122 -0.02 37.36 -5.72
N ASP A 123 0.92 38.10 -5.13
CA ASP A 123 2.34 37.78 -5.23
C ASP A 123 2.71 36.51 -4.40
N GLU A 124 1.98 36.28 -3.34
CA GLU A 124 2.10 35.04 -2.55
C GLU A 124 1.61 33.83 -3.34
N ILE A 125 0.44 33.93 -3.97
CA ILE A 125 -0.09 32.89 -4.85
C ILE A 125 0.86 32.61 -6.02
N ALA A 126 1.39 33.69 -6.65
CA ALA A 126 2.35 33.54 -7.73
C ALA A 126 3.63 32.78 -7.27
N ARG A 127 4.12 33.05 -6.06
CA ARG A 127 5.26 32.31 -5.48
C ARG A 127 4.91 30.84 -5.22
N VAL A 128 3.73 30.55 -4.68
CA VAL A 128 3.26 29.17 -4.44
C VAL A 128 3.16 28.41 -5.76
N LEU A 129 2.53 28.99 -6.78
CA LEU A 129 2.40 28.37 -8.11
C LEU A 129 3.76 28.12 -8.75
N ARG A 130 4.70 29.08 -8.65
CA ARG A 130 6.06 28.90 -9.16
C ARG A 130 6.75 27.73 -8.45
N GLN A 131 6.64 27.65 -7.13
CA GLN A 131 7.21 26.56 -6.35
C GLN A 131 6.59 25.21 -6.73
N GLN A 132 5.29 25.15 -6.96
CA GLN A 132 4.61 23.93 -7.42
C GLN A 132 5.12 23.48 -8.80
N LYS A 133 5.27 24.41 -9.74
CA LYS A 133 5.85 24.13 -11.07
C LYS A 133 7.30 23.64 -10.94
N ALA A 134 8.11 24.27 -10.11
CA ALA A 134 9.50 23.84 -9.86
C ALA A 134 9.55 22.40 -9.31
N THR A 135 8.71 22.11 -8.32
CA THR A 135 8.62 20.75 -7.75
C THR A 135 8.16 19.73 -8.79
N ALA A 136 7.18 20.06 -9.63
CA ALA A 136 6.71 19.19 -10.71
C ALA A 136 7.83 18.86 -11.71
N HIS A 137 8.54 19.87 -12.20
CA HIS A 137 9.66 19.66 -13.13
C HIS A 137 10.85 18.96 -12.49
N LEU A 138 11.13 19.20 -11.22
CA LEU A 138 12.16 18.44 -10.49
C LEU A 138 11.77 16.96 -10.38
N ASN A 139 10.51 16.66 -10.11
CA ASN A 139 10.01 15.28 -10.06
C ASN A 139 10.10 14.59 -11.44
N GLU A 140 9.78 15.31 -12.53
CA GLU A 140 9.95 14.83 -13.90
C GLU A 140 11.43 14.53 -14.21
N LEU A 141 12.32 15.44 -13.83
CA LEU A 141 13.78 15.24 -13.97
C LEU A 141 14.26 13.99 -13.21
N VAL A 142 13.87 13.85 -11.95
CA VAL A 142 14.22 12.68 -11.13
C VAL A 142 13.64 11.41 -11.74
N ALA A 143 12.39 11.44 -12.23
CA ALA A 143 11.77 10.28 -12.89
C ALA A 143 12.55 9.86 -14.15
N ALA A 144 12.99 10.81 -14.96
CA ALA A 144 13.82 10.55 -16.13
C ALA A 144 15.19 9.95 -15.76
N LEU A 145 15.82 10.47 -14.70
CA LEU A 145 17.08 9.92 -14.20
C LEU A 145 16.92 8.48 -13.66
N ARG A 146 15.79 8.19 -12.97
CA ARG A 146 15.48 6.84 -12.51
C ARG A 146 15.39 5.84 -13.66
N THR A 147 14.69 6.20 -14.74
CA THR A 147 14.55 5.32 -15.92
C THR A 147 15.89 4.99 -16.58
N GLY A 148 16.86 5.90 -16.50
CA GLY A 148 18.21 5.72 -17.07
C GLY A 148 19.24 5.10 -16.13
N SER A 149 18.82 4.68 -14.92
CA SER A 149 19.73 4.17 -13.88
C SER A 149 19.34 2.77 -13.42
N GLU A 150 20.33 1.96 -13.08
CA GLU A 150 20.13 0.70 -12.38
C GLU A 150 19.95 0.98 -10.88
N ILE A 151 18.77 0.66 -10.36
CA ILE A 151 18.42 0.90 -8.96
C ILE A 151 17.89 -0.40 -8.36
N GLU A 152 18.61 -0.91 -7.38
CA GLU A 152 18.22 -2.10 -6.63
C GLU A 152 17.80 -1.69 -5.22
N ILE A 153 16.60 -2.07 -4.81
CA ILE A 153 16.01 -1.70 -3.51
C ILE A 153 15.93 -2.96 -2.65
N HIS A 154 16.64 -2.94 -1.51
CA HIS A 154 16.68 -4.03 -0.53
C HIS A 154 15.85 -3.73 0.73
N LEU A 155 14.86 -2.86 0.63
CA LEU A 155 13.94 -2.56 1.72
C LEU A 155 12.69 -3.42 1.60
N ASP A 156 12.68 -4.56 2.29
CA ASP A 156 11.55 -5.48 2.28
C ASP A 156 10.32 -4.87 2.97
N PRO A 157 9.13 -4.93 2.35
CA PRO A 157 7.89 -4.52 2.97
C PRO A 157 7.43 -5.54 4.02
N PRO A 158 6.78 -5.08 5.12
CA PRO A 158 6.17 -6.00 6.09
C PRO A 158 5.06 -6.81 5.42
N ARG A 159 5.01 -8.11 5.74
CA ARG A 159 4.00 -9.04 5.21
C ARG A 159 3.02 -9.44 6.29
N LEU A 160 1.73 -9.32 6.02
CA LEU A 160 0.67 -9.74 6.92
C LEU A 160 0.34 -11.21 6.66
N PRO A 161 0.35 -12.07 7.69
CA PRO A 161 -0.04 -13.48 7.58
C PRO A 161 -1.57 -13.58 7.52
N VAL A 162 -2.12 -13.89 6.34
CA VAL A 162 -3.56 -14.07 6.14
C VAL A 162 -3.90 -15.54 6.10
N GLU A 163 -4.93 -15.95 6.86
CA GLU A 163 -5.44 -17.32 6.83
C GLU A 163 -6.24 -17.56 5.53
N LEU A 164 -5.90 -18.61 4.78
CA LEU A 164 -6.49 -18.89 3.48
C LEU A 164 -7.42 -20.11 3.44
N ALA A 165 -7.46 -20.91 4.52
CA ALA A 165 -8.06 -22.25 4.49
C ALA A 165 -9.53 -22.29 4.05
N GLU A 166 -10.36 -21.37 4.52
CA GLU A 166 -11.80 -21.34 4.22
C GLU A 166 -12.21 -20.14 3.34
N ALA A 167 -11.25 -19.45 2.77
CA ALA A 167 -11.52 -18.27 1.94
C ALA A 167 -12.04 -18.67 0.56
N ARG A 168 -12.82 -17.78 -0.08
CA ARG A 168 -13.26 -17.92 -1.47
C ARG A 168 -12.08 -17.63 -2.37
N GLN A 169 -11.73 -18.62 -3.18
CA GLN A 169 -10.51 -18.62 -3.97
C GLN A 169 -10.78 -18.95 -5.44
N ARG A 170 -9.96 -18.41 -6.33
CA ARG A 170 -9.92 -18.75 -7.74
C ARG A 170 -8.50 -18.60 -8.27
N GLY A 171 -8.17 -19.32 -9.34
CA GLY A 171 -6.80 -19.44 -9.86
C GLY A 171 -6.06 -20.62 -9.22
N PRO A 172 -4.84 -20.93 -9.67
CA PRO A 172 -4.07 -22.06 -9.18
C PRO A 172 -3.71 -21.93 -7.69
N ALA A 173 -3.81 -23.04 -6.96
CA ALA A 173 -3.45 -23.06 -5.54
C ALA A 173 -1.94 -22.89 -5.30
N ASP A 174 -1.13 -23.22 -6.29
CA ASP A 174 0.32 -23.17 -6.31
C ASP A 174 0.85 -21.95 -7.08
N ALA A 175 -0.01 -20.98 -7.41
CA ALA A 175 0.40 -19.75 -8.06
C ALA A 175 1.48 -19.02 -7.22
N PRO A 176 2.54 -18.49 -7.86
CA PRO A 176 3.65 -17.83 -7.15
C PRO A 176 3.21 -16.56 -6.42
N VAL A 177 2.10 -15.95 -6.84
CA VAL A 177 1.55 -14.75 -6.22
C VAL A 177 0.12 -15.02 -5.74
N THR A 178 -0.15 -14.65 -4.49
CA THR A 178 -1.50 -14.67 -3.92
C THR A 178 -1.97 -13.23 -3.66
N ILE A 179 -3.13 -12.87 -4.23
CA ILE A 179 -3.79 -11.59 -3.95
C ILE A 179 -4.99 -11.86 -3.04
N VAL A 180 -5.01 -11.23 -1.88
CA VAL A 180 -6.13 -11.26 -0.94
C VAL A 180 -6.84 -9.91 -0.96
N GLU A 181 -8.13 -9.92 -1.25
CA GLU A 181 -8.99 -8.75 -1.20
C GLU A 181 -9.88 -8.81 0.05
N PHE A 182 -9.68 -7.90 1.01
CA PHE A 182 -10.66 -7.60 2.05
C PHE A 182 -11.57 -6.48 1.58
N SER A 183 -12.86 -6.74 1.52
CA SER A 183 -13.81 -5.87 0.83
C SER A 183 -15.17 -5.78 1.52
N ASP A 184 -15.89 -4.70 1.21
CA ASP A 184 -17.24 -4.39 1.68
C ASP A 184 -18.11 -4.02 0.47
N PHE A 185 -19.24 -4.68 0.30
CA PHE A 185 -20.12 -4.49 -0.85
C PHE A 185 -20.75 -3.09 -0.92
N GLN A 186 -20.99 -2.44 0.21
CA GLN A 186 -21.52 -1.07 0.26
C GLN A 186 -20.43 0.00 0.08
N CYS A 187 -19.14 -0.36 0.18
CA CYS A 187 -18.06 0.60 0.09
C CYS A 187 -17.86 1.11 -1.34
N PRO A 188 -17.97 2.43 -1.61
CA PRO A 188 -17.83 2.98 -2.96
C PRO A 188 -16.40 2.81 -3.51
N PHE A 189 -15.39 2.78 -2.65
CA PHE A 189 -14.01 2.54 -3.06
C PHE A 189 -13.75 1.06 -3.42
N CYS A 190 -14.47 0.12 -2.77
CA CYS A 190 -14.45 -1.29 -3.15
C CYS A 190 -15.06 -1.50 -4.53
N ARG A 191 -16.18 -0.84 -4.82
CA ARG A 191 -16.77 -0.83 -6.17
C ARG A 191 -15.80 -0.23 -7.20
N LYS A 192 -15.19 0.91 -6.88
CA LYS A 192 -14.26 1.61 -7.77
C LYS A 192 -13.04 0.80 -8.17
N VAL A 193 -12.56 -0.08 -7.30
CA VAL A 193 -11.36 -0.90 -7.59
C VAL A 193 -11.68 -2.14 -8.43
N GLN A 194 -12.95 -2.59 -8.53
CA GLN A 194 -13.30 -3.82 -9.23
C GLN A 194 -12.85 -3.88 -10.71
N PRO A 195 -13.01 -2.82 -11.53
CA PRO A 195 -12.49 -2.84 -12.89
C PRO A 195 -10.98 -3.08 -12.95
N VAL A 196 -10.21 -2.43 -12.04
CA VAL A 196 -8.76 -2.59 -11.94
C VAL A 196 -8.40 -4.04 -11.58
N LEU A 197 -9.07 -4.61 -10.57
CA LEU A 197 -8.82 -6.00 -10.18
C LEU A 197 -9.26 -6.99 -11.29
N SER A 198 -10.27 -6.64 -12.10
CA SER A 198 -10.68 -7.47 -13.24
C SER A 198 -9.62 -7.48 -14.33
N GLU A 199 -9.07 -6.32 -14.69
CA GLU A 199 -7.99 -6.20 -15.66
C GLU A 199 -6.75 -6.99 -15.22
N LEU A 200 -6.36 -6.86 -13.94
CA LEU A 200 -5.25 -7.64 -13.38
C LEU A 200 -5.51 -9.16 -13.44
N ARG A 201 -6.75 -9.60 -13.19
CA ARG A 201 -7.11 -11.03 -13.30
C ARG A 201 -6.96 -11.56 -14.74
N GLU A 202 -7.31 -10.76 -15.73
CA GLU A 202 -7.14 -11.10 -17.13
C GLU A 202 -5.66 -11.11 -17.55
N GLU A 203 -4.87 -10.17 -17.03
CA GLU A 203 -3.45 -10.01 -17.34
C GLU A 203 -2.58 -11.13 -16.73
N TYR A 204 -2.84 -11.51 -15.48
CA TYR A 204 -2.00 -12.46 -14.74
C TYR A 204 -2.51 -13.92 -14.73
N GLN A 205 -3.78 -14.15 -15.05
CA GLN A 205 -4.41 -15.48 -15.20
C GLN A 205 -3.89 -16.55 -14.22
N ASP A 206 -3.13 -17.52 -14.72
CA ASP A 206 -2.63 -18.66 -13.93
C ASP A 206 -1.40 -18.33 -13.04
N ARG A 207 -0.87 -17.12 -13.12
CA ARG A 207 0.25 -16.71 -12.29
C ARG A 207 -0.16 -16.17 -10.93
N VAL A 208 -1.46 -15.94 -10.72
CA VAL A 208 -2.00 -15.33 -9.50
C VAL A 208 -3.18 -16.12 -8.96
N ARG A 209 -3.11 -16.43 -7.67
CA ARG A 209 -4.23 -16.94 -6.88
C ARG A 209 -5.00 -15.77 -6.29
N TRP A 210 -6.31 -15.73 -6.50
CA TRP A 210 -7.20 -14.67 -6.00
C TRP A 210 -8.02 -15.18 -4.83
N VAL A 211 -8.04 -14.41 -3.76
CA VAL A 211 -8.73 -14.72 -2.51
C VAL A 211 -9.61 -13.55 -2.13
N PHE A 212 -10.86 -13.81 -1.80
CA PHE A 212 -11.80 -12.80 -1.31
C PHE A 212 -12.14 -13.04 0.15
N LYS A 213 -12.12 -11.97 0.95
CA LYS A 213 -12.51 -11.96 2.36
C LYS A 213 -13.45 -10.80 2.65
N ASP A 214 -14.41 -11.04 3.55
CA ASP A 214 -15.38 -10.06 3.95
C ASP A 214 -14.83 -9.14 5.06
N LEU A 215 -14.97 -7.83 4.84
CA LEU A 215 -14.69 -6.82 5.87
C LEU A 215 -15.81 -5.77 5.87
N PRO A 216 -17.02 -6.10 6.36
CA PRO A 216 -18.11 -5.16 6.44
C PRO A 216 -17.81 -4.06 7.48
N LEU A 217 -17.90 -2.80 7.06
CA LEU A 217 -17.69 -1.62 7.90
C LEU A 217 -19.02 -1.18 8.53
N THR A 218 -19.51 -1.96 9.49
CA THR A 218 -20.88 -1.88 10.04
C THR A 218 -21.25 -0.53 10.62
N ASP A 219 -20.27 0.28 11.05
CA ASP A 219 -20.51 1.61 11.63
C ASP A 219 -21.00 2.63 10.58
N ILE A 220 -20.68 2.40 9.31
CA ILE A 220 -21.01 3.31 8.20
C ILE A 220 -21.78 2.61 7.06
N HIS A 221 -21.81 1.28 7.02
CA HIS A 221 -22.43 0.46 5.99
C HIS A 221 -23.36 -0.58 6.63
N PRO A 222 -24.63 -0.21 6.95
CA PRO A 222 -25.53 -1.05 7.74
C PRO A 222 -25.92 -2.36 7.05
N GLU A 223 -25.94 -2.41 5.71
CA GLU A 223 -26.31 -3.60 4.94
C GLU A 223 -25.12 -4.47 4.52
N ALA A 224 -23.88 -4.06 4.81
CA ALA A 224 -22.68 -4.75 4.35
C ALA A 224 -22.59 -6.21 4.82
N VAL A 225 -23.03 -6.50 6.07
CA VAL A 225 -23.05 -7.88 6.59
C VAL A 225 -24.04 -8.74 5.82
N ARG A 226 -25.25 -8.22 5.54
CA ARG A 226 -26.27 -8.95 4.79
C ARG A 226 -25.86 -9.18 3.35
N ALA A 227 -25.24 -8.19 2.71
CA ALA A 227 -24.68 -8.31 1.37
C ALA A 227 -23.56 -9.38 1.29
N ALA A 228 -22.66 -9.40 2.27
CA ALA A 228 -21.62 -10.43 2.38
C ALA A 228 -22.22 -11.83 2.54
N GLN A 229 -23.27 -11.98 3.37
CA GLN A 229 -23.98 -13.25 3.51
C GLN A 229 -24.66 -13.69 2.21
N ALA A 230 -25.30 -12.76 1.47
CA ALA A 230 -25.96 -13.08 0.20
C ALA A 230 -24.93 -13.63 -0.82
N ALA A 231 -23.77 -13.00 -0.96
CA ALA A 231 -22.71 -13.49 -1.85
C ALA A 231 -22.21 -14.89 -1.44
N ARG A 232 -22.08 -15.16 -0.13
CA ARG A 232 -21.71 -16.50 0.36
C ARG A 232 -22.79 -17.54 0.08
N CYS A 233 -24.07 -17.17 0.22
CA CYS A 233 -25.19 -18.06 -0.12
C CYS A 233 -25.21 -18.41 -1.62
N ALA A 234 -24.90 -17.47 -2.50
CA ALA A 234 -24.73 -17.75 -3.92
C ALA A 234 -23.57 -18.73 -4.17
N GLY A 235 -22.56 -18.72 -3.31
CA GLY A 235 -21.45 -19.68 -3.35
C GLY A 235 -21.86 -21.13 -3.07
N GLU A 236 -22.99 -21.40 -2.39
CA GLU A 236 -23.52 -22.75 -2.22
C GLU A 236 -24.05 -23.37 -3.56
N GLN A 237 -24.25 -22.49 -4.55
CA GLN A 237 -24.64 -22.86 -5.91
C GLN A 237 -23.47 -22.68 -6.90
N ASP A 238 -22.23 -22.62 -6.41
CA ASP A 238 -20.99 -22.43 -7.21
C ASP A 238 -20.97 -21.10 -8.00
N LYS A 239 -21.73 -20.09 -7.57
CA LYS A 239 -21.89 -18.80 -8.27
C LYS A 239 -21.37 -17.59 -7.46
N PHE A 240 -20.46 -17.82 -6.50
CA PHE A 240 -19.93 -16.74 -5.66
C PHE A 240 -19.36 -15.59 -6.49
N TRP A 241 -18.52 -15.89 -7.47
CA TRP A 241 -17.74 -14.87 -8.20
C TRP A 241 -18.61 -14.04 -9.15
N GLU A 242 -19.58 -14.69 -9.82
CA GLU A 242 -20.55 -14.05 -10.71
C GLU A 242 -21.50 -13.17 -9.91
N TYR A 243 -22.06 -13.70 -8.82
CA TYR A 243 -22.96 -12.99 -7.93
C TYR A 243 -22.26 -11.81 -7.29
N ARG A 244 -21.05 -12.00 -6.72
CA ARG A 244 -20.22 -10.95 -6.16
C ARG A 244 -19.99 -9.80 -7.14
N ALA A 245 -19.63 -10.11 -8.39
CA ALA A 245 -19.37 -9.09 -9.40
C ALA A 245 -20.60 -8.22 -9.65
N LYS A 246 -21.78 -8.83 -9.77
CA LYS A 246 -23.05 -8.11 -9.96
C LYS A 246 -23.51 -7.37 -8.71
N LEU A 247 -23.21 -7.90 -7.53
CA LEU A 247 -23.55 -7.25 -6.27
C LEU A 247 -22.77 -5.95 -6.06
N PHE A 248 -21.51 -5.86 -6.51
CA PHE A 248 -20.75 -4.60 -6.49
C PHE A 248 -21.27 -3.53 -7.45
N GLU A 249 -22.10 -3.89 -8.42
CA GLU A 249 -22.74 -2.92 -9.33
C GLU A 249 -23.98 -2.25 -8.68
N GLN A 250 -24.47 -2.75 -7.54
CA GLN A 250 -25.70 -2.30 -6.91
C GLN A 250 -25.51 -1.07 -6.02
N ASP A 251 -26.48 -0.16 -6.04
CA ASP A 251 -26.52 1.01 -5.14
C ASP A 251 -27.39 0.75 -3.89
N LEU A 252 -28.33 -0.18 -3.98
CA LEU A 252 -29.25 -0.55 -2.90
C LEU A 252 -29.06 -2.03 -2.53
N PHE A 253 -29.18 -2.33 -1.27
CA PHE A 253 -28.98 -3.67 -0.70
C PHE A 253 -30.24 -4.11 0.05
N THR A 254 -31.25 -4.54 -0.73
CA THR A 254 -32.55 -5.01 -0.23
C THR A 254 -32.76 -6.47 -0.65
N ASP A 255 -33.77 -7.14 -0.08
CA ASP A 255 -34.11 -8.50 -0.46
C ASP A 255 -34.49 -8.60 -1.94
N ALA A 256 -35.13 -7.57 -2.50
CA ALA A 256 -35.42 -7.48 -3.93
C ALA A 256 -34.13 -7.44 -4.76
N THR A 257 -33.16 -6.61 -4.36
CA THR A 257 -31.85 -6.53 -5.00
C THR A 257 -31.12 -7.88 -5.00
N TYR A 258 -31.12 -8.57 -3.87
CA TYR A 258 -30.49 -9.89 -3.78
C TYR A 258 -31.14 -10.93 -4.72
N THR A 259 -32.47 -10.88 -4.85
CA THR A 259 -33.20 -11.73 -5.78
C THR A 259 -32.92 -11.38 -7.25
N GLU A 260 -32.93 -10.09 -7.59
CA GLU A 260 -32.61 -9.63 -8.95
C GLU A 260 -31.19 -10.01 -9.37
N VAL A 261 -30.22 -9.86 -8.46
CA VAL A 261 -28.83 -10.28 -8.71
C VAL A 261 -28.74 -11.80 -8.89
N ALA A 262 -29.52 -12.58 -8.12
CA ALA A 262 -29.58 -14.02 -8.25
C ALA A 262 -30.06 -14.43 -9.65
N GLU A 263 -31.16 -13.85 -10.11
CA GLU A 263 -31.72 -14.14 -11.42
C GLU A 263 -30.75 -13.87 -12.59
N VAL A 264 -30.05 -12.71 -12.57
CA VAL A 264 -29.12 -12.33 -13.64
C VAL A 264 -27.80 -13.11 -13.58
N THR A 265 -27.50 -13.80 -12.47
CA THR A 265 -26.31 -14.62 -12.30
C THR A 265 -26.61 -16.12 -12.31
N GLU A 266 -27.83 -16.51 -12.68
CA GLU A 266 -28.29 -17.90 -12.74
C GLU A 266 -28.18 -18.61 -11.38
N VAL A 267 -28.40 -17.88 -10.29
CA VAL A 267 -28.57 -18.40 -8.93
C VAL A 267 -30.06 -18.57 -8.68
N ASP A 268 -30.47 -19.70 -8.10
CA ASP A 268 -31.87 -19.89 -7.70
C ASP A 268 -32.18 -18.98 -6.49
N PRO A 269 -33.13 -18.04 -6.62
CA PRO A 269 -33.44 -17.08 -5.58
C PRO A 269 -34.03 -17.71 -4.31
N GLU A 270 -34.79 -18.80 -4.40
CA GLU A 270 -35.46 -19.43 -3.27
C GLU A 270 -34.43 -20.01 -2.28
N PRO A 271 -33.51 -20.91 -2.66
CA PRO A 271 -32.44 -21.39 -1.76
C PRO A 271 -31.50 -20.27 -1.29
N LEU A 272 -31.22 -19.26 -2.12
CA LEU A 272 -30.39 -18.12 -1.74
C LEU A 272 -31.05 -17.36 -0.58
N MET A 273 -32.36 -17.05 -0.67
CA MET A 273 -33.05 -16.30 0.36
C MET A 273 -33.29 -17.14 1.62
N GLU A 274 -33.50 -18.45 1.51
CA GLU A 274 -33.54 -19.36 2.65
C GLU A 274 -32.21 -19.34 3.41
N CYS A 275 -31.09 -19.51 2.71
CA CYS A 275 -29.75 -19.44 3.27
C CYS A 275 -29.50 -18.09 3.94
N LEU A 276 -29.82 -16.98 3.26
CA LEU A 276 -29.62 -15.62 3.76
C LEU A 276 -30.43 -15.37 5.05
N ASN A 277 -31.71 -15.80 5.09
CA ASN A 277 -32.60 -15.62 6.24
C ASN A 277 -32.24 -16.55 7.41
N SER A 278 -31.54 -17.66 7.15
CA SER A 278 -31.03 -18.53 8.23
C SER A 278 -29.92 -17.90 9.07
N GLY A 279 -29.26 -16.86 8.54
CA GLY A 279 -28.09 -16.23 9.18
C GLY A 279 -26.83 -17.11 9.22
N LYS A 280 -26.79 -18.20 8.47
CA LYS A 280 -25.71 -19.23 8.44
C LYS A 280 -24.31 -18.61 8.31
N TYR A 281 -24.17 -17.55 7.53
CA TYR A 281 -22.89 -16.90 7.26
C TYR A 281 -22.57 -15.69 8.12
N GLN A 282 -23.44 -15.31 9.07
CA GLN A 282 -23.18 -14.18 9.97
C GLN A 282 -21.88 -14.34 10.77
N ARG A 283 -21.69 -15.55 11.36
CA ARG A 283 -20.46 -15.85 12.13
C ARG A 283 -19.21 -15.93 11.24
N PRO A 284 -19.20 -16.63 10.10
CA PRO A 284 -18.07 -16.62 9.16
C PRO A 284 -17.65 -15.22 8.69
N VAL A 285 -18.60 -14.35 8.37
CA VAL A 285 -18.34 -12.94 8.02
C VAL A 285 -17.69 -12.20 9.19
N ALA A 286 -18.19 -12.38 10.40
CA ALA A 286 -17.61 -11.75 11.59
C ALA A 286 -16.19 -12.24 11.91
N ILE A 287 -15.88 -13.50 11.65
CA ILE A 287 -14.54 -14.07 11.85
C ILE A 287 -13.54 -13.42 10.90
N GLU A 288 -13.86 -13.27 9.60
CA GLU A 288 -12.97 -12.60 8.65
C GLU A 288 -12.78 -11.11 8.96
N ALA A 289 -13.86 -10.42 9.38
CA ALA A 289 -13.75 -9.05 9.84
C ALA A 289 -12.89 -8.90 11.11
N LEU A 290 -12.93 -9.88 12.01
CA LEU A 290 -12.05 -9.91 13.18
C LEU A 290 -10.59 -10.18 12.78
N GLU A 291 -10.36 -11.11 11.87
CA GLU A 291 -9.02 -11.38 11.31
C GLU A 291 -8.42 -10.11 10.72
N ALA A 292 -9.16 -9.39 9.87
CA ALA A 292 -8.70 -8.13 9.28
C ALA A 292 -8.27 -7.12 10.36
N ARG A 293 -9.09 -6.95 11.42
CA ARG A 293 -8.77 -6.05 12.53
C ARG A 293 -7.51 -6.49 13.29
N ASN A 294 -7.35 -7.80 13.52
CA ASN A 294 -6.16 -8.35 14.17
C ASN A 294 -4.89 -8.16 13.32
N LEU A 295 -5.05 -8.10 12.00
CA LEU A 295 -3.98 -7.75 11.06
C LEU A 295 -3.71 -6.23 10.98
N GLY A 296 -4.49 -5.39 11.68
CA GLY A 296 -4.38 -3.94 11.62
C GLY A 296 -5.05 -3.32 10.39
N ILE A 297 -5.93 -4.06 9.71
CA ILE A 297 -6.71 -3.59 8.56
C ILE A 297 -8.01 -2.98 9.08
N GLU A 298 -8.15 -1.66 8.95
CA GLU A 298 -9.28 -0.89 9.50
C GLU A 298 -10.24 -0.36 8.41
N GLY A 299 -9.92 -0.54 7.15
CA GLY A 299 -10.72 0.02 6.05
C GLY A 299 -10.67 -0.80 4.78
N THR A 300 -11.61 -0.51 3.86
CA THR A 300 -11.75 -1.22 2.59
C THR A 300 -11.69 -0.27 1.39
N PRO A 301 -11.27 -0.76 0.20
CA PRO A 301 -10.66 -2.07 -0.01
C PRO A 301 -9.27 -2.15 0.62
N ALA A 302 -8.89 -3.33 1.12
CA ALA A 302 -7.52 -3.65 1.47
C ALA A 302 -7.08 -4.84 0.62
N ILE A 303 -6.05 -4.63 -0.18
CA ILE A 303 -5.52 -5.62 -1.11
C ILE A 303 -4.14 -6.03 -0.64
N LEU A 304 -3.91 -7.32 -0.47
CA LEU A 304 -2.61 -7.84 -0.11
C LEU A 304 -2.04 -8.65 -1.28
N VAL A 305 -0.81 -8.36 -1.66
CA VAL A 305 -0.05 -9.13 -2.65
C VAL A 305 1.05 -9.88 -1.89
N ASN A 306 0.97 -11.18 -1.78
CA ASN A 306 1.85 -12.02 -0.93
C ASN A 306 2.04 -11.43 0.48
N GLY A 307 0.95 -10.91 1.08
CA GLY A 307 0.95 -10.28 2.40
C GLY A 307 1.33 -8.80 2.43
N ILE A 308 1.82 -8.21 1.34
CA ILE A 308 2.14 -6.78 1.24
C ILE A 308 0.84 -5.98 1.10
N LEU A 309 0.53 -5.14 2.08
CA LEU A 309 -0.73 -4.42 2.16
C LEU A 309 -0.77 -3.14 1.32
N LEU A 310 -1.77 -3.05 0.45
CA LEU A 310 -2.17 -1.83 -0.25
C LEU A 310 -3.57 -1.42 0.20
N THR A 311 -3.69 -0.26 0.81
CA THR A 311 -4.98 0.28 1.31
C THR A 311 -5.63 1.21 0.30
N GLY A 312 -6.96 1.15 0.19
CA GLY A 312 -7.77 1.99 -0.67
C GLY A 312 -7.72 1.60 -2.16
N ALA A 313 -8.56 2.25 -2.95
CA ALA A 313 -8.56 2.07 -4.41
C ALA A 313 -7.36 2.80 -5.03
N ARG A 314 -6.42 2.05 -5.58
CA ARG A 314 -5.19 2.57 -6.20
C ARG A 314 -5.24 2.42 -7.72
N ALA A 315 -4.34 3.14 -8.40
CA ALA A 315 -4.09 2.95 -9.82
C ALA A 315 -3.50 1.56 -10.08
N ILE A 316 -3.78 1.00 -11.25
CA ILE A 316 -3.40 -0.37 -11.63
C ILE A 316 -1.88 -0.59 -11.57
N GLU A 317 -1.09 0.44 -11.89
CA GLU A 317 0.38 0.40 -11.88
C GLU A 317 0.95 0.09 -10.49
N SER A 318 0.25 0.52 -9.42
CA SER A 318 0.65 0.23 -8.05
C SER A 318 0.58 -1.26 -7.73
N TYR A 319 -0.43 -1.96 -8.26
CA TYR A 319 -0.58 -3.40 -8.11
C TYR A 319 0.40 -4.16 -9.01
N ARG A 320 0.50 -3.77 -10.30
CA ARG A 320 1.44 -4.38 -11.26
C ARG A 320 2.85 -4.38 -10.74
N SER A 321 3.33 -3.23 -10.25
CA SER A 321 4.70 -3.11 -9.74
C SER A 321 5.02 -4.15 -8.65
N ILE A 322 4.08 -4.40 -7.71
CA ILE A 322 4.30 -5.37 -6.65
C ILE A 322 4.12 -6.80 -7.17
N ILE A 323 3.13 -7.05 -8.02
CA ILE A 323 2.92 -8.39 -8.61
C ILE A 323 4.16 -8.83 -9.40
N GLU A 324 4.71 -7.96 -10.26
CA GLU A 324 5.91 -8.28 -11.05
C GLU A 324 7.12 -8.50 -10.16
N GLN A 325 7.33 -7.67 -9.14
CA GLN A 325 8.40 -7.86 -8.16
C GLN A 325 8.29 -9.22 -7.46
N GLU A 326 7.09 -9.62 -7.05
CA GLU A 326 6.86 -10.92 -6.39
C GLU A 326 7.04 -12.11 -7.35
N LEU A 327 6.67 -11.94 -8.62
CA LEU A 327 6.89 -12.95 -9.65
C LEU A 327 8.39 -13.13 -9.95
N GLU A 328 9.15 -12.04 -10.04
CA GLU A 328 10.61 -12.08 -10.23
C GLU A 328 11.31 -12.73 -9.03
N SER A 329 10.92 -12.38 -7.81
CA SER A 329 11.47 -12.97 -6.59
C SER A 329 11.19 -14.47 -6.48
N SER A 330 10.03 -14.92 -6.96
CA SER A 330 9.65 -16.34 -6.97
C SER A 330 10.40 -17.14 -8.03
N ALA A 331 10.88 -16.50 -9.09
CA ALA A 331 11.64 -17.13 -10.17
C ALA A 331 13.14 -17.30 -9.83
N ASN A 332 13.66 -16.54 -8.85
CA ASN A 332 15.05 -16.56 -8.38
C ASN A 332 15.10 -16.72 -6.86
N PRO A 333 14.72 -17.90 -6.28
CA PRO A 333 14.66 -18.13 -4.85
C PRO A 333 16.03 -18.16 -4.15
#